data_a6b70823259021cbd7c9b19870b094ae
#
_entry.id   a6b70823259021cbd7c9b19870b094ae
#
_cell.length_a   1.000
_cell.length_b   1.000
_cell.length_c   1.000
_cell.angle_alpha   90.00
_cell.angle_beta   90.00
_cell.angle_gamma   90.00
#
_symmetry.space_group_name_H-M   'P 1'
#
loop_
_entity.id
_entity.type
_entity.pdbx_description
1 polymer ?
#
loop_
_entity_poly.entity_id
_entity_poly.type
_entity_poly.pdbx_seq_one_letter_code
_entity_poly.pdbx_strand_id
1 'polypeptide(L)'
;MTSSAFGKQVANRNFLSGVAFKFSLTKFPKVDFFSNSARIPELSLELARQSSYLKNIDVPGERLTFGDFTLRFLVDENMENYLSVYNWLKGLGFPESGKQFKNITTDSDGIRDPKEAFCDGTLSILNSNYREAVSYTHLTLPTMELV
;
A
#
# COMPACT_ATOMS: atom_id res chain seq x y z
N MET A 1 -22.37 17.94 40.78
CA MET A 1 -22.32 17.67 39.33
C MET A 1 -22.08 16.21 39.13
N THR A 2 -23.13 15.42 38.91
CA THR A 2 -23.04 13.97 38.65
C THR A 2 -22.57 13.77 37.21
N SER A 3 -21.32 13.47 37.01
CA SER A 3 -20.81 13.07 35.71
C SER A 3 -21.50 11.74 35.35
N SER A 4 -22.43 11.81 34.40
CA SER A 4 -23.15 10.64 33.91
C SER A 4 -22.16 9.60 33.41
N ALA A 5 -22.25 8.37 33.92
CA ALA A 5 -21.42 7.25 33.45
C ALA A 5 -21.56 7.00 31.94
N PHE A 6 -22.69 7.44 31.35
CA PHE A 6 -22.94 7.38 29.90
C PHE A 6 -22.06 8.31 29.09
N GLY A 7 -21.56 9.43 29.63
CA GLY A 7 -20.66 10.34 28.93
C GLY A 7 -19.24 9.80 28.72
N LYS A 8 -18.89 8.68 29.35
CA LYS A 8 -17.58 8.01 29.19
C LYS A 8 -17.63 6.82 28.24
N GLN A 9 -18.80 6.50 27.70
CA GLN A 9 -18.92 5.39 26.75
C GLN A 9 -18.44 5.82 25.36
N VAL A 10 -17.80 4.88 24.66
CA VAL A 10 -17.38 5.08 23.27
C VAL A 10 -18.62 5.33 22.41
N ALA A 11 -18.65 6.49 21.73
CA ALA A 11 -19.79 6.90 20.93
C ALA A 11 -20.04 6.01 19.71
N ASN A 12 -19.00 5.44 19.14
CA ASN A 12 -19.08 4.52 18.02
C ASN A 12 -18.67 3.11 18.45
N ARG A 13 -19.61 2.18 18.40
CA ARG A 13 -19.41 0.75 18.71
C ARG A 13 -19.42 -0.14 17.48
N ASN A 14 -19.53 0.44 16.29
CA ASN A 14 -19.51 -0.29 15.05
C ASN A 14 -18.08 -0.63 14.66
N PHE A 15 -17.81 -1.90 14.43
CA PHE A 15 -16.53 -2.36 13.92
C PHE A 15 -16.47 -2.18 12.39
N LEU A 16 -15.28 -1.91 11.90
CA LEU A 16 -15.03 -1.88 10.47
C LEU A 16 -15.23 -3.28 9.87
N SER A 17 -15.95 -3.35 8.75
CA SER A 17 -16.09 -4.63 8.03
C SER A 17 -14.76 -5.01 7.39
N GLY A 18 -14.17 -6.11 7.84
CA GLY A 18 -12.89 -6.60 7.28
C GLY A 18 -13.01 -7.21 5.87
N VAL A 19 -14.23 -7.29 5.33
CA VAL A 19 -14.52 -7.96 4.05
C VAL A 19 -14.64 -6.98 2.89
N ALA A 20 -14.94 -5.72 3.15
CA ALA A 20 -15.21 -4.73 2.13
C ALA A 20 -14.01 -3.80 1.91
N PHE A 21 -13.14 -4.15 1.00
CA PHE A 21 -12.06 -3.29 0.55
C PHE A 21 -11.82 -3.43 -0.96
N LYS A 22 -11.30 -2.37 -1.56
CA LYS A 22 -10.95 -2.30 -2.99
C LYS A 22 -9.51 -1.81 -3.12
N PHE A 23 -8.75 -2.44 -4.01
CA PHE A 23 -7.40 -2.01 -4.36
C PHE A 23 -7.35 -1.54 -5.81
N SER A 24 -6.69 -0.43 -6.05
CA SER A 24 -6.47 0.12 -7.39
C SER A 24 -5.06 0.65 -7.54
N LEU A 25 -4.51 0.51 -8.75
CA LEU A 25 -3.22 1.07 -9.14
C LEU A 25 -3.45 2.23 -10.13
N THR A 26 -2.83 3.36 -9.89
CA THR A 26 -2.98 4.54 -10.76
C THR A 26 -2.50 4.25 -12.18
N LYS A 27 -1.47 3.44 -12.34
CA LYS A 27 -0.91 3.05 -13.64
C LYS A 27 -1.85 2.16 -14.47
N PHE A 28 -2.71 1.38 -13.81
CA PHE A 28 -3.62 0.43 -14.45
C PHE A 28 -5.07 0.67 -14.03
N PRO A 29 -5.68 1.83 -14.39
CA PRO A 29 -7.00 2.21 -13.91
C PRO A 29 -8.13 1.32 -14.44
N LYS A 30 -7.89 0.57 -15.52
CA LYS A 30 -8.86 -0.34 -16.14
C LYS A 30 -8.78 -1.76 -15.59
N VAL A 31 -7.80 -2.04 -14.74
CA VAL A 31 -7.57 -3.37 -14.18
C VAL A 31 -8.15 -3.42 -12.79
N ASP A 32 -9.14 -4.28 -12.59
CA ASP A 32 -9.68 -4.55 -11.27
C ASP A 32 -8.89 -5.68 -10.61
N PHE A 33 -8.39 -5.40 -9.41
CA PHE A 33 -7.77 -6.40 -8.59
C PHE A 33 -8.80 -7.00 -7.64
N PHE A 34 -9.26 -8.21 -7.93
CA PHE A 34 -10.18 -8.97 -7.08
C PHE A 34 -9.48 -9.36 -5.79
N SER A 35 -9.44 -8.42 -4.86
CA SER A 35 -8.66 -8.54 -3.64
C SER A 35 -9.32 -9.50 -2.67
N ASN A 36 -8.60 -10.55 -2.29
CA ASN A 36 -9.02 -11.53 -1.29
C ASN A 36 -8.59 -11.11 0.12
N SER A 37 -7.33 -10.72 0.28
CA SER A 37 -6.83 -10.19 1.54
C SER A 37 -5.76 -9.12 1.31
N ALA A 38 -5.71 -8.13 2.18
CA ALA A 38 -4.68 -7.10 2.19
C ALA A 38 -4.11 -6.95 3.59
N ARG A 39 -2.79 -6.85 3.68
CA ARG A 39 -2.09 -6.53 4.93
C ARG A 39 -1.53 -5.14 4.82
N ILE A 40 -2.02 -4.24 5.67
CA ILE A 40 -1.50 -2.88 5.77
C ILE A 40 -0.07 -2.94 6.33
N PRO A 41 0.87 -2.17 5.78
CA PRO A 41 2.25 -2.14 6.26
C PRO A 41 2.33 -1.76 7.72
N GLU A 42 3.25 -2.39 8.41
CA GLU A 42 3.60 -2.00 9.77
C GLU A 42 4.31 -0.65 9.74
N LEU A 43 3.96 0.19 10.70
CA LEU A 43 4.57 1.49 10.91
C LEU A 43 5.49 1.40 12.12
N SER A 44 6.78 1.59 11.92
CA SER A 44 7.75 1.60 13.01
C SER A 44 8.49 2.93 13.11
N LEU A 45 8.60 3.43 14.34
CA LEU A 45 9.39 4.61 14.68
C LEU A 45 10.74 4.14 15.21
N GLU A 46 11.82 4.65 14.61
CA GLU A 46 13.17 4.36 15.07
C GLU A 46 13.37 4.91 16.48
N LEU A 47 14.12 4.15 17.29
CA LEU A 47 14.46 4.53 18.65
C LEU A 47 15.87 5.10 18.69
N ALA A 48 16.01 6.30 19.22
CA ALA A 48 17.32 6.88 19.57
C ALA A 48 17.69 6.47 20.98
N ARG A 49 18.88 5.90 21.16
CA ARG A 49 19.38 5.51 22.48
C ARG A 49 20.15 6.66 23.12
N GLN A 50 19.60 7.19 24.19
CA GLN A 50 20.30 8.15 25.05
C GLN A 50 21.09 7.39 26.11
N SER A 51 22.40 7.55 26.09
CA SER A 51 23.30 6.95 27.07
C SER A 51 23.13 7.64 28.43
N SER A 52 22.88 6.88 29.49
CA SER A 52 22.86 7.32 30.86
C SER A 52 23.82 6.44 31.69
N TYR A 53 24.27 6.96 32.82
CA TYR A 53 25.29 6.29 33.66
C TYR A 53 24.86 4.89 34.17
N LEU A 54 23.56 4.69 34.42
CA LEU A 54 23.04 3.43 34.98
C LEU A 54 22.35 2.55 33.91
N LYS A 55 21.71 3.15 32.91
CA LYS A 55 20.93 2.44 31.89
C LYS A 55 20.73 3.34 30.66
N ASN A 56 20.79 2.74 29.49
CA ASN A 56 20.38 3.44 28.27
C ASN A 56 18.87 3.67 28.29
N ILE A 57 18.46 4.87 27.96
CA ILE A 57 17.05 5.27 27.88
C ILE A 57 16.71 5.36 26.40
N ASP A 58 15.66 4.63 25.99
CA ASP A 58 15.15 4.70 24.64
C ASP A 58 14.25 5.93 24.49
N VAL A 59 14.62 6.82 23.58
CA VAL A 59 13.87 8.04 23.26
C VAL A 59 13.32 7.89 21.84
N PRO A 60 12.10 8.37 21.53
CA PRO A 60 11.57 8.35 20.16
C PRO A 60 12.54 9.02 19.20
N GLY A 61 12.88 8.31 18.12
CA GLY A 61 13.69 8.84 17.02
C GLY A 61 12.87 9.65 16.03
N GLU A 62 13.53 10.21 15.04
CA GLU A 62 12.89 11.06 14.02
C GLU A 62 12.51 10.30 12.76
N ARG A 63 13.01 9.07 12.58
CA ARG A 63 12.82 8.30 11.36
C ARG A 63 11.63 7.34 11.48
N LEU A 64 10.69 7.50 10.56
CA LEU A 64 9.56 6.62 10.39
C LEU A 64 9.84 5.64 9.25
N THR A 65 9.67 4.35 9.51
CA THR A 65 9.82 3.29 8.51
C THR A 65 8.52 2.54 8.31
N PHE A 66 8.24 2.23 7.06
CA PHE A 66 7.06 1.44 6.65
C PHE A 66 7.52 0.04 6.27
N GLY A 67 6.79 -0.95 6.71
CA GLY A 67 6.96 -2.34 6.28
C GLY A 67 6.40 -2.59 4.88
N ASP A 68 6.42 -3.85 4.46
CA ASP A 68 5.94 -4.26 3.14
C ASP A 68 4.41 -4.34 3.10
N PHE A 69 3.83 -3.88 1.98
CA PHE A 69 2.43 -4.05 1.68
C PHE A 69 2.22 -5.38 0.97
N THR A 70 1.38 -6.24 1.54
CA THR A 70 1.06 -7.55 0.94
C THR A 70 -0.40 -7.59 0.53
N LEU A 71 -0.64 -7.90 -0.73
CA LEU A 71 -1.96 -8.06 -1.32
C LEU A 71 -2.11 -9.43 -1.96
N ARG A 72 -3.17 -10.16 -1.58
CA ARG A 72 -3.60 -11.37 -2.27
C ARG A 72 -4.80 -11.04 -3.13
N PHE A 73 -4.71 -11.36 -4.41
CA PHE A 73 -5.80 -11.14 -5.36
C PHE A 73 -6.05 -12.36 -6.22
N LEU A 74 -7.29 -12.49 -6.69
CA LEU A 74 -7.67 -13.53 -7.63
C LEU A 74 -7.27 -13.11 -9.04
N VAL A 75 -6.72 -14.04 -9.79
CA VAL A 75 -6.38 -13.81 -11.19
C VAL A 75 -7.65 -13.88 -12.02
N ASP A 76 -7.85 -12.91 -12.89
CA ASP A 76 -8.94 -12.86 -13.84
C ASP A 76 -8.85 -13.97 -14.88
N GLU A 77 -9.99 -14.38 -15.46
CA GLU A 77 -10.08 -15.44 -16.49
C GLU A 77 -9.16 -15.15 -17.69
N ASN A 78 -9.02 -13.89 -18.08
CA ASN A 78 -8.13 -13.45 -19.16
C ASN A 78 -6.70 -13.18 -18.71
N MET A 79 -6.40 -13.31 -17.42
CA MET A 79 -5.11 -13.01 -16.79
C MET A 79 -4.63 -11.55 -16.97
N GLU A 80 -5.53 -10.61 -17.29
CA GLU A 80 -5.13 -9.22 -17.58
C GLU A 80 -4.49 -8.54 -16.37
N ASN A 81 -5.04 -8.76 -15.17
CA ASN A 81 -4.51 -8.21 -13.94
C ASN A 81 -3.10 -8.77 -13.61
N TYR A 82 -2.89 -10.05 -13.83
CA TYR A 82 -1.60 -10.69 -13.64
C TYR A 82 -0.56 -10.21 -14.66
N LEU A 83 -0.91 -10.25 -15.95
CA LEU A 83 -0.02 -9.85 -17.04
C LEU A 83 0.39 -8.38 -16.96
N SER A 84 -0.50 -7.51 -16.50
CA SER A 84 -0.20 -6.08 -16.31
C SER A 84 0.93 -5.88 -15.30
N VAL A 85 0.85 -6.54 -14.15
CA VAL A 85 1.89 -6.45 -13.12
C VAL A 85 3.15 -7.19 -13.53
N TYR A 86 3.03 -8.36 -14.16
CA TYR A 86 4.16 -9.12 -14.68
C TYR A 86 4.97 -8.33 -15.70
N ASN A 87 4.31 -7.69 -16.67
CA ASN A 87 4.97 -6.87 -17.68
C ASN A 87 5.65 -5.64 -17.08
N TRP A 88 5.04 -5.05 -16.06
CA TRP A 88 5.66 -3.95 -15.31
C TRP A 88 6.93 -4.40 -14.58
N LEU A 89 6.88 -5.52 -13.85
CA LEU A 89 8.05 -6.12 -13.20
C LEU A 89 9.14 -6.50 -14.19
N LYS A 90 8.76 -7.16 -15.31
CA LYS A 90 9.69 -7.52 -16.38
C LYS A 90 10.40 -6.30 -16.97
N GLY A 91 9.67 -5.21 -17.15
CA GLY A 91 10.26 -3.98 -17.64
C GLY A 91 11.22 -3.31 -16.66
N LEU A 92 10.92 -3.33 -15.37
CA LEU A 92 11.82 -2.81 -14.33
C LEU A 92 13.10 -3.65 -14.19
N GLY A 93 12.96 -4.98 -14.26
CA GLY A 93 14.09 -5.92 -14.18
C GLY A 93 14.90 -6.05 -15.47
N PHE A 94 14.38 -5.59 -16.62
CA PHE A 94 14.97 -5.64 -17.97
C PHE A 94 15.83 -6.89 -18.25
N PRO A 95 15.26 -8.12 -18.09
CA PRO A 95 16.03 -9.37 -18.16
C PRO A 95 16.61 -9.65 -19.55
N GLU A 96 16.02 -9.10 -20.60
CA GLU A 96 16.44 -9.33 -21.99
C GLU A 96 17.28 -8.17 -22.55
N SER A 97 16.84 -6.93 -22.35
CA SER A 97 17.56 -5.75 -22.84
C SER A 97 17.16 -4.47 -22.09
N GLY A 98 18.08 -3.49 -22.02
CA GLY A 98 17.81 -2.16 -21.46
C GLY A 98 16.70 -1.37 -22.17
N LYS A 99 16.24 -1.82 -23.35
CA LYS A 99 15.11 -1.22 -24.05
C LYS A 99 13.79 -1.41 -23.28
N GLN A 100 13.66 -2.51 -22.54
CA GLN A 100 12.45 -2.78 -21.74
C GLN A 100 12.27 -1.74 -20.64
N PHE A 101 13.34 -1.39 -19.94
CA PHE A 101 13.32 -0.33 -18.93
C PHE A 101 13.07 1.05 -19.57
N LYS A 102 13.68 1.31 -20.73
CA LYS A 102 13.45 2.55 -21.46
C LYS A 102 11.97 2.73 -21.83
N ASN A 103 11.30 1.67 -22.30
CA ASN A 103 9.90 1.74 -22.70
C ASN A 103 8.96 2.05 -21.52
N ILE A 104 9.29 1.59 -20.30
CA ILE A 104 8.48 1.87 -19.11
C ILE A 104 8.71 3.27 -18.57
N THR A 105 9.94 3.78 -18.69
CA THR A 105 10.32 5.10 -18.16
C THR A 105 10.17 6.23 -19.18
N THR A 106 9.66 5.94 -20.38
CA THR A 106 9.46 6.96 -21.42
C THR A 106 7.97 7.25 -21.51
N ASP A 107 7.61 8.52 -21.31
CA ASP A 107 6.25 9.02 -21.45
C ASP A 107 5.78 9.01 -22.92
N SER A 108 4.48 9.24 -23.15
CA SER A 108 3.85 9.38 -24.48
C SER A 108 4.55 10.40 -25.38
N ASP A 109 5.16 11.41 -24.79
CA ASP A 109 5.91 12.47 -25.49
C ASP A 109 7.38 12.11 -25.78
N GLY A 110 7.80 10.88 -25.46
CA GLY A 110 9.17 10.41 -25.68
C GLY A 110 10.20 10.93 -24.66
N ILE A 111 9.74 11.63 -23.62
CA ILE A 111 10.58 12.17 -22.55
C ILE A 111 10.78 11.08 -21.50
N ARG A 112 12.02 10.90 -21.08
CA ARG A 112 12.35 9.93 -20.04
C ARG A 112 12.10 10.52 -18.66
N ASP A 113 11.13 9.99 -17.92
CA ASP A 113 10.89 10.32 -16.51
C ASP A 113 11.09 9.08 -15.64
N PRO A 114 12.10 9.05 -14.75
CA PRO A 114 12.30 7.95 -13.80
C PRO A 114 11.11 7.71 -12.87
N LYS A 115 10.24 8.71 -12.67
CA LYS A 115 9.05 8.59 -11.84
C LYS A 115 8.01 7.64 -12.44
N GLU A 116 8.01 7.47 -13.76
CA GLU A 116 7.15 6.50 -14.45
C GLU A 116 7.44 5.04 -14.06
N ALA A 117 8.61 4.77 -13.46
CA ALA A 117 8.91 3.45 -12.91
C ALA A 117 8.08 3.12 -11.66
N PHE A 118 7.60 4.14 -10.94
CA PHE A 118 6.81 4.00 -9.73
C PHE A 118 5.32 4.11 -10.03
N CYS A 119 4.51 3.64 -9.09
CA CYS A 119 3.07 3.72 -9.19
C CYS A 119 2.46 3.92 -7.80
N ASP A 120 1.42 4.72 -7.73
CA ASP A 120 0.63 4.84 -6.51
C ASP A 120 -0.42 3.74 -6.45
N GLY A 121 -0.43 3.03 -5.34
CA GLY A 121 -1.45 2.06 -5.00
C GLY A 121 -2.41 2.65 -3.97
N THR A 122 -3.70 2.56 -4.23
CA THR A 122 -4.75 3.03 -3.32
C THR A 122 -5.56 1.85 -2.80
N LEU A 123 -5.55 1.67 -1.49
CA LEU A 123 -6.40 0.72 -0.77
C LEU A 123 -7.56 1.49 -0.14
N SER A 124 -8.76 1.31 -0.66
CA SER A 124 -9.97 1.89 -0.12
C SER A 124 -10.69 0.87 0.75
N ILE A 125 -10.88 1.19 2.02
CA ILE A 125 -11.63 0.36 2.96
C ILE A 125 -13.05 0.88 3.02
N LEU A 126 -14.01 0.00 2.77
CA LEU A 126 -15.42 0.34 2.71
C LEU A 126 -16.12 0.02 4.03
N ASN A 127 -17.09 0.84 4.39
CA ASN A 127 -17.97 0.57 5.53
C ASN A 127 -19.08 -0.45 5.13
N SER A 128 -19.95 -0.81 6.09
CA SER A 128 -21.08 -1.72 5.88
C SER A 128 -22.07 -1.25 4.80
N ASN A 129 -22.06 0.03 4.45
CA ASN A 129 -22.90 0.63 3.40
C ASN A 129 -22.16 0.77 2.06
N TYR A 130 -21.01 0.11 1.89
CA TYR A 130 -20.12 0.20 0.71
C TYR A 130 -19.64 1.63 0.38
N ARG A 131 -19.63 2.50 1.39
CA ARG A 131 -19.03 3.82 1.27
C ARG A 131 -17.60 3.78 1.74
N GLU A 132 -16.73 4.52 1.09
CA GLU A 132 -15.34 4.63 1.48
C GLU A 132 -15.22 5.23 2.88
N ALA A 133 -14.64 4.47 3.79
CA ALA A 133 -14.38 4.88 5.16
C ALA A 133 -12.97 5.46 5.30
N VAL A 134 -11.99 4.82 4.69
CA VAL A 134 -10.57 5.21 4.71
C VAL A 134 -9.94 4.87 3.37
N SER A 135 -9.15 5.78 2.84
CA SER A 135 -8.27 5.55 1.70
C SER A 135 -6.81 5.58 2.17
N TYR A 136 -6.08 4.55 1.85
CA TYR A 136 -4.65 4.46 2.11
C TYR A 136 -3.91 4.47 0.79
N THR A 137 -3.10 5.52 0.56
CA THR A 137 -2.30 5.68 -0.66
C THR A 137 -0.83 5.51 -0.32
N HIS A 138 -0.14 4.68 -1.06
CA HIS A 138 1.29 4.45 -0.88
C HIS A 138 2.00 4.38 -2.23
N LEU A 139 3.13 5.05 -2.33
CA LEU A 139 4.05 4.93 -3.46
C LEU A 139 4.69 3.54 -3.41
N THR A 140 4.36 2.68 -4.36
CA THR A 140 4.87 1.31 -4.40
C THR A 140 5.85 1.08 -5.54
N LEU A 141 6.95 0.40 -5.21
CA LEU A 141 7.62 -0.47 -6.17
C LEU A 141 6.88 -1.82 -6.18
N PRO A 142 6.68 -2.44 -7.32
CA PRO A 142 6.00 -3.73 -7.37
C PRO A 142 6.87 -4.80 -6.72
N THR A 143 6.53 -5.17 -5.52
CA THR A 143 6.99 -6.42 -4.91
C THR A 143 5.77 -7.35 -4.87
N MET A 144 5.79 -8.38 -5.70
CA MET A 144 4.72 -9.37 -5.73
C MET A 144 5.17 -10.66 -5.07
N GLU A 145 4.43 -11.07 -4.06
CA GLU A 145 4.37 -12.45 -3.62
C GLU A 145 3.09 -13.07 -4.20
N LEU A 146 3.26 -13.91 -5.21
CA LEU A 146 2.19 -14.73 -5.77
C LEU A 146 1.99 -15.95 -4.87
N VAL A 147 0.80 -16.11 -4.40
CA VAL A 147 0.35 -17.33 -3.74
C VAL A 147 -0.62 -18.07 -4.64
#